data_971fa2998bf66f304424fa95bab7bea6
#
_entry.id   971fa2998bf66f304424fa95bab7bea6
#
_cell.length_a   1.000
_cell.length_b   1.000
_cell.length_c   1.000
_cell.angle_alpha   90.00
_cell.angle_beta   90.00
_cell.angle_gamma   90.00
#
_symmetry.space_group_name_H-M   'P 1'
#
loop_
_entity.id
_entity.type
_entity.pdbx_description
1 polymer ?
#
loop_
_entity_poly.entity_id
_entity_poly.type
_entity_poly.pdbx_seq_one_letter_code
_entity_poly.pdbx_strand_id
1 'polypeptide(L)'
;MPIFVFENDFMWVFPVQRDAEVDLECYDVLDGAYVAFDAQGRKLRLDCAEESAPLFMSLAEEEPTHAEDLRRRILLHLEEYSKIPAPEDTSLAALVDHCLAFKISVTTFKRPDGPLRRRLFRWFLSLFGVSPRSKEE
;
A
#
# COMPACT_ATOMS: atom_id res chain seq x y z
N MET A 1 11.22 -7.20 -5.12
CA MET A 1 10.79 -5.86 -5.48
C MET A 1 9.71 -5.38 -4.51
N PRO A 2 9.83 -4.18 -3.98
CA PRO A 2 8.83 -3.69 -3.03
C PRO A 2 7.47 -3.49 -3.68
N ILE A 3 6.44 -3.64 -2.86
CA ILE A 3 5.05 -3.51 -3.26
C ILE A 3 4.45 -2.33 -2.50
N PHE A 4 3.75 -1.46 -3.22
CA PHE A 4 3.08 -0.30 -2.63
C PHE A 4 1.58 -0.53 -2.66
N VAL A 5 0.96 -0.47 -1.49
CA VAL A 5 -0.48 -0.70 -1.35
C VAL A 5 -1.09 0.55 -0.76
N PHE A 6 -2.16 1.02 -1.39
CA PHE A 6 -2.84 2.23 -0.95
C PHE A 6 -4.26 1.90 -0.50
N GLU A 7 -4.63 2.50 0.60
CA GLU A 7 -6.00 2.48 1.09
C GLU A 7 -6.37 3.95 1.23
N ASN A 8 -7.14 4.46 0.29
CA ASN A 8 -7.34 5.90 0.11
C ASN A 8 -5.97 6.56 -0.08
N ASP A 9 -5.65 7.57 0.71
CA ASP A 9 -4.38 8.28 0.59
C ASP A 9 -3.27 7.67 1.41
N PHE A 10 -3.57 6.66 2.20
CA PHE A 10 -2.57 6.05 3.06
C PHE A 10 -1.85 4.92 2.33
N MET A 11 -0.54 4.84 2.55
CA MET A 11 0.33 3.92 1.85
C MET A 11 0.94 2.93 2.82
N TRP A 12 1.00 1.66 2.39
CA TRP A 12 1.84 0.66 3.04
C TRP A 12 2.86 0.20 2.03
N VAL A 13 4.10 0.00 2.50
CA VAL A 13 5.19 -0.49 1.66
C VAL A 13 5.60 -1.85 2.18
N PHE A 14 5.55 -2.86 1.32
CA PHE A 14 5.98 -4.20 1.68
C PHE A 14 7.26 -4.50 0.92
N PRO A 15 8.34 -4.87 1.62
CA PRO A 15 9.62 -5.12 0.93
C PRO A 15 9.54 -6.23 -0.10
N VAL A 16 8.70 -7.23 0.15
CA VAL A 16 8.50 -8.32 -0.80
C VAL A 16 7.02 -8.63 -0.90
N GLN A 17 6.63 -9.19 -2.04
CA GLN A 17 5.23 -9.48 -2.33
C GLN A 17 4.60 -10.41 -1.29
N ARG A 18 5.35 -11.37 -0.82
CA ARG A 18 4.83 -12.33 0.14
C ARG A 18 4.36 -11.66 1.43
N ASP A 19 5.08 -10.62 1.88
CA ASP A 19 4.68 -9.91 3.08
C ASP A 19 3.30 -9.28 2.89
N ALA A 20 3.05 -8.72 1.72
CA ALA A 20 1.74 -8.13 1.44
C ALA A 20 0.67 -9.21 1.39
N GLU A 21 0.96 -10.33 0.74
CA GLU A 21 -0.01 -11.41 0.62
C GLU A 21 -0.42 -11.97 1.98
N VAL A 22 0.50 -11.98 2.92
CA VAL A 22 0.21 -12.51 4.26
C VAL A 22 -0.47 -11.47 5.14
N ASP A 23 -0.09 -10.21 5.02
CA ASP A 23 -0.59 -9.17 5.91
C ASP A 23 -1.96 -8.61 5.51
N LEU A 24 -2.25 -8.52 4.22
CA LEU A 24 -3.52 -7.96 3.77
C LEU A 24 -4.64 -8.98 3.94
N GLU A 25 -5.82 -8.50 4.29
CA GLU A 25 -6.98 -9.37 4.50
C GLU A 25 -7.83 -9.41 3.25
N CYS A 26 -8.22 -10.61 2.85
CA CYS A 26 -9.10 -10.76 1.68
C CYS A 26 -10.44 -10.07 1.88
N TYR A 27 -10.91 -9.95 3.11
CA TYR A 27 -12.13 -9.22 3.37
C TYR A 27 -12.05 -7.81 2.79
N ASP A 28 -10.94 -7.12 3.05
CA ASP A 28 -10.76 -5.76 2.55
C ASP A 28 -10.50 -5.73 1.06
N VAL A 29 -9.83 -6.74 0.53
CA VAL A 29 -9.59 -6.83 -0.90
C VAL A 29 -10.91 -6.97 -1.65
N LEU A 30 -11.78 -7.86 -1.18
CA LEU A 30 -13.08 -8.07 -1.81
C LEU A 30 -13.97 -6.85 -1.69
N ASP A 31 -13.73 -6.03 -0.69
CA ASP A 31 -14.47 -4.79 -0.47
C ASP A 31 -13.92 -3.64 -1.31
N GLY A 32 -12.85 -3.88 -2.07
CA GLY A 32 -12.29 -2.87 -2.95
C GLY A 32 -11.46 -1.81 -2.25
N ALA A 33 -10.94 -2.12 -1.05
CA ALA A 33 -10.25 -1.13 -0.24
C ALA A 33 -8.86 -0.80 -0.75
N TYR A 34 -8.22 -1.69 -1.51
CA TYR A 34 -6.80 -1.55 -1.83
C TYR A 34 -6.53 -1.36 -3.31
N VAL A 35 -5.53 -0.55 -3.60
CA VAL A 35 -4.92 -0.44 -4.93
C VAL A 35 -3.44 -0.72 -4.74
N ALA A 36 -2.86 -1.56 -5.57
CA ALA A 36 -1.48 -1.99 -5.37
C ALA A 36 -0.66 -1.85 -6.64
N PHE A 37 0.62 -1.53 -6.44
CA PHE A 37 1.58 -1.33 -7.53
C PHE A 37 2.92 -1.95 -7.13
N ASP A 38 3.69 -2.39 -8.13
CA ASP A 38 5.08 -2.69 -7.86
C ASP A 38 5.90 -1.40 -7.95
N ALA A 39 7.19 -1.48 -7.66
CA ALA A 39 8.03 -0.29 -7.58
C ALA A 39 8.29 0.37 -8.93
N GLN A 40 7.95 -0.29 -10.03
CA GLN A 40 8.10 0.29 -11.35
C GLN A 40 6.83 0.99 -11.82
N GLY A 41 5.75 0.88 -11.07
CA GLY A 41 4.50 1.49 -11.44
C GLY A 41 3.60 0.58 -12.25
N ARG A 42 3.83 -0.73 -12.19
CA ARG A 42 2.92 -1.69 -12.80
C ARG A 42 1.83 -2.02 -11.79
N LYS A 43 0.60 -1.96 -12.25
CA LYS A 43 -0.53 -2.22 -11.37
C LYS A 43 -0.63 -3.72 -11.09
N LEU A 44 -1.01 -4.05 -9.86
CA LEU A 44 -1.15 -5.43 -9.44
C LEU A 44 -2.61 -5.80 -9.28
N ARG A 45 -2.91 -7.07 -9.56
CA ARG A 45 -4.22 -7.63 -9.32
C ARG A 45 -4.18 -8.37 -7.99
N LEU A 46 -5.22 -8.16 -7.19
CA LEU A 46 -5.34 -8.79 -5.89
C LEU A 46 -6.47 -9.81 -5.99
N ASP A 47 -6.12 -11.09 -5.91
CA ASP A 47 -7.07 -12.16 -6.12
C ASP A 47 -7.39 -12.87 -4.82
N CYS A 48 -8.68 -12.86 -4.44
CA CYS A 48 -9.19 -13.54 -3.27
C CYS A 48 -10.45 -14.29 -3.67
N ALA A 49 -10.51 -15.58 -3.34
CA ALA A 49 -11.70 -16.37 -3.63
C ALA A 49 -12.82 -16.06 -2.64
N GLU A 50 -12.48 -15.81 -1.39
CA GLU A 50 -13.45 -15.52 -0.34
C GLU A 50 -12.74 -14.85 0.82
N GLU A 51 -13.49 -14.41 1.82
CA GLU A 51 -12.96 -13.60 2.91
C GLU A 51 -11.81 -14.25 3.67
N SER A 52 -11.87 -15.56 3.84
CA SER A 52 -10.85 -16.26 4.60
C SER A 52 -9.82 -16.96 3.72
N ALA A 53 -9.89 -16.75 2.42
CA ALA A 53 -8.95 -17.38 1.50
C ALA A 53 -7.61 -16.67 1.52
N PRO A 54 -6.54 -17.34 1.06
CA PRO A 54 -5.27 -16.66 0.88
C PRO A 54 -5.36 -15.62 -0.22
N LEU A 55 -4.59 -14.56 -0.07
CA LEU A 55 -4.47 -13.54 -1.10
C LEU A 55 -3.32 -13.89 -2.03
N PHE A 56 -3.56 -13.73 -3.31
CA PHE A 56 -2.52 -13.88 -4.32
C PHE A 56 -2.44 -12.61 -5.14
N MET A 57 -1.23 -12.13 -5.37
CA MET A 57 -0.99 -10.94 -6.15
C MET A 57 -0.31 -11.32 -7.45
N SER A 58 -0.72 -10.69 -8.53
CA SER A 58 -0.10 -10.91 -9.84
C SER A 58 -0.10 -9.59 -10.59
N LEU A 59 0.71 -9.51 -11.66
CA LEU A 59 0.72 -8.31 -12.48
C LEU A 59 -0.58 -8.21 -13.25
N ALA A 60 -1.21 -7.04 -13.20
CA ALA A 60 -2.36 -6.73 -14.01
C ALA A 60 -1.95 -6.20 -15.38
N GLU A 61 -0.69 -5.79 -15.51
CA GLU A 61 -0.15 -5.24 -16.76
C GLU A 61 1.33 -5.53 -16.81
N GLU A 62 1.89 -5.60 -18.01
CA GLU A 62 3.31 -5.83 -18.14
C GLU A 62 4.10 -4.53 -18.21
N GLU A 63 3.52 -3.51 -18.85
CA GLU A 63 4.18 -2.22 -18.95
C GLU A 63 3.80 -1.34 -17.77
N PRO A 64 4.71 -0.49 -17.29
CA PRO A 64 4.43 0.33 -16.11
C PRO A 64 3.60 1.56 -16.46
N THR A 65 2.39 1.36 -16.96
CA THR A 65 1.54 2.46 -17.39
C THR A 65 0.99 3.28 -16.22
N HIS A 66 1.20 2.83 -14.99
CA HIS A 66 0.72 3.54 -13.80
C HIS A 66 1.85 4.17 -12.99
N ALA A 67 3.02 4.36 -13.62
CA ALA A 67 4.16 4.93 -12.90
C ALA A 67 3.87 6.33 -12.37
N GLU A 68 3.20 7.15 -13.18
CA GLU A 68 2.89 8.51 -12.74
C GLU A 68 1.82 8.51 -11.64
N ASP A 69 0.86 7.60 -11.73
CA ASP A 69 -0.15 7.48 -10.69
C ASP A 69 0.51 7.06 -9.37
N LEU A 70 1.43 6.10 -9.41
CA LEU A 70 2.15 5.68 -8.22
C LEU A 70 2.96 6.83 -7.64
N ARG A 71 3.67 7.56 -8.51
CA ARG A 71 4.50 8.68 -8.06
C ARG A 71 3.64 9.73 -7.34
N ARG A 72 2.50 10.07 -7.91
CA ARG A 72 1.60 11.05 -7.33
C ARG A 72 1.06 10.57 -5.98
N ARG A 73 0.71 9.29 -5.89
CA ARG A 73 0.19 8.74 -4.64
C ARG A 73 1.25 8.73 -3.55
N ILE A 74 2.50 8.42 -3.88
CA ILE A 74 3.56 8.47 -2.89
C ILE A 74 3.75 9.89 -2.38
N LEU A 75 3.78 10.87 -3.28
CA LEU A 75 3.96 12.26 -2.87
C LEU A 75 2.81 12.70 -1.95
N LEU A 76 1.59 12.31 -2.26
CA LEU A 76 0.45 12.69 -1.45
C LEU A 76 0.56 12.09 -0.05
N HIS A 77 0.97 10.83 0.04
CA HIS A 77 1.15 10.19 1.34
C HIS A 77 2.25 10.90 2.14
N LEU A 78 3.36 11.22 1.49
CA LEU A 78 4.46 11.91 2.19
C LEU A 78 3.99 13.25 2.73
N GLU A 79 3.20 13.96 1.96
CA GLU A 79 2.70 15.26 2.39
C GLU A 79 1.74 15.13 3.58
N GLU A 80 0.87 14.13 3.54
CA GLU A 80 -0.19 14.02 4.53
C GLU A 80 0.24 13.31 5.81
N TYR A 81 1.12 12.33 5.69
CA TYR A 81 1.38 11.42 6.82
C TYR A 81 2.83 11.36 7.26
N SER A 82 3.77 11.80 6.43
CA SER A 82 5.18 11.67 6.78
C SER A 82 5.69 12.94 7.44
N LYS A 83 6.51 12.78 8.47
CA LYS A 83 7.20 13.89 9.08
C LYS A 83 8.53 14.17 8.40
N ILE A 84 8.96 13.26 7.53
CA ILE A 84 10.19 13.41 6.79
C ILE A 84 9.82 14.03 5.45
N PRO A 85 10.40 15.19 5.10
CA PRO A 85 10.03 15.86 3.86
C PRO A 85 10.41 15.03 2.65
N ALA A 86 9.67 15.22 1.55
CA ALA A 86 9.98 14.55 0.30
C ALA A 86 11.35 14.99 -0.20
N PRO A 87 12.04 14.14 -0.97
CA PRO A 87 13.33 14.52 -1.53
C PRO A 87 13.15 15.57 -2.62
N GLU A 88 14.22 16.28 -2.96
CA GLU A 88 14.14 17.25 -4.05
C GLU A 88 13.86 16.56 -5.37
N ASP A 89 14.50 15.41 -5.59
CA ASP A 89 14.23 14.62 -6.78
C ASP A 89 12.96 13.83 -6.51
N THR A 90 11.88 14.18 -7.23
CA THR A 90 10.60 13.51 -7.05
C THR A 90 10.31 12.51 -8.16
N SER A 91 11.34 12.01 -8.84
CA SER A 91 11.15 10.90 -9.76
C SER A 91 10.67 9.67 -8.99
N LEU A 92 10.01 8.76 -9.67
CA LEU A 92 9.52 7.57 -9.01
C LEU A 92 10.64 6.78 -8.35
N ALA A 93 11.78 6.62 -9.05
CA ALA A 93 12.89 5.86 -8.48
C ALA A 93 13.41 6.52 -7.20
N ALA A 94 13.52 7.85 -7.19
CA ALA A 94 14.00 8.55 -6.02
C ALA A 94 13.01 8.45 -4.86
N LEU A 95 11.73 8.50 -5.17
CA LEU A 95 10.71 8.37 -4.12
C LEU A 95 10.68 6.97 -3.53
N VAL A 96 10.83 5.94 -4.35
CA VAL A 96 10.90 4.57 -3.86
C VAL A 96 12.10 4.42 -2.93
N ASP A 97 13.27 4.90 -3.36
CA ASP A 97 14.47 4.82 -2.54
C ASP A 97 14.30 5.59 -1.23
N HIS A 98 13.65 6.74 -1.29
CA HIS A 98 13.40 7.57 -0.11
C HIS A 98 12.52 6.82 0.90
N CYS A 99 11.45 6.20 0.43
CA CYS A 99 10.56 5.45 1.31
C CYS A 99 11.28 4.29 1.98
N LEU A 100 12.11 3.59 1.23
CA LEU A 100 12.85 2.46 1.80
C LEU A 100 13.94 2.92 2.75
N ALA A 101 14.66 3.98 2.38
CA ALA A 101 15.77 4.46 3.20
C ALA A 101 15.29 4.95 4.56
N PHE A 102 14.18 5.64 4.60
CA PHE A 102 13.63 6.19 5.84
C PHE A 102 12.54 5.31 6.44
N LYS A 103 12.33 4.13 5.87
CA LYS A 103 11.35 3.14 6.34
C LYS A 103 9.96 3.75 6.49
N ILE A 104 9.59 4.59 5.53
CA ILE A 104 8.30 5.25 5.55
C ILE A 104 7.22 4.23 5.22
N SER A 105 6.36 3.94 6.20
CA SER A 105 5.25 2.99 6.07
C SER A 105 5.70 1.58 5.66
N VAL A 106 6.97 1.25 5.88
CA VAL A 106 7.47 -0.07 5.54
C VAL A 106 6.94 -1.08 6.55
N THR A 107 6.31 -2.11 6.02
CA THR A 107 5.67 -3.14 6.84
C THR A 107 6.21 -4.49 6.44
N THR A 108 6.71 -5.23 7.42
CA THR A 108 7.09 -6.62 7.19
C THR A 108 6.11 -7.50 7.94
N PHE A 109 5.92 -8.72 7.44
CA PHE A 109 5.02 -9.65 8.08
C PHE A 109 5.56 -10.02 9.45
N LYS A 110 4.73 -9.90 10.47
CA LYS A 110 5.08 -10.28 11.82
C LYS A 110 3.91 -11.05 12.42
N ARG A 111 4.14 -12.32 12.66
CA ARG A 111 3.14 -13.09 13.34
C ARG A 111 3.10 -12.73 14.79
N PRO A 112 2.00 -12.81 15.45
CA PRO A 112 0.67 -13.13 14.93
C PRO A 112 -0.18 -11.92 14.63
N ASP A 113 0.43 -10.73 14.62
CA ASP A 113 -0.35 -9.52 14.69
C ASP A 113 -0.69 -8.82 13.38
N GLY A 114 -0.29 -9.37 12.25
CA GLY A 114 -0.43 -8.67 10.98
C GLY A 114 -1.81 -8.10 10.71
N PRO A 115 -2.82 -8.95 10.48
CA PRO A 115 -4.16 -8.43 10.14
C PRO A 115 -4.78 -7.66 11.29
N LEU A 116 -4.60 -8.13 12.52
CA LEU A 116 -5.18 -7.44 13.66
C LEU A 116 -4.58 -6.05 13.84
N ARG A 117 -3.26 -5.97 13.67
CA ARG A 117 -2.59 -4.69 13.80
C ARG A 117 -3.09 -3.69 12.76
N ARG A 118 -3.36 -4.16 11.55
CA ARG A 118 -3.90 -3.28 10.53
C ARG A 118 -5.29 -2.80 10.87
N ARG A 119 -6.13 -3.66 11.43
CA ARG A 119 -7.46 -3.24 11.85
C ARG A 119 -7.38 -2.18 12.93
N LEU A 120 -6.49 -2.36 13.89
CA LEU A 120 -6.30 -1.38 14.94
C LEU A 120 -5.81 -0.05 14.38
N PHE A 121 -4.92 -0.10 13.40
CA PHE A 121 -4.41 1.11 12.78
C PHE A 121 -5.51 1.85 12.03
N ARG A 122 -6.38 1.12 11.32
CA ARG A 122 -7.49 1.76 10.63
C ARG A 122 -8.45 2.41 11.62
N TRP A 123 -8.71 1.72 12.73
CA TRP A 123 -9.54 2.29 13.77
C TRP A 123 -8.92 3.58 14.31
N PHE A 124 -7.62 3.55 14.53
CA PHE A 124 -6.89 4.72 15.01
C PHE A 124 -7.01 5.88 14.03
N LEU A 125 -6.87 5.61 12.74
CA LEU A 125 -6.99 6.66 11.73
C LEU A 125 -8.37 7.29 11.76
N SER A 126 -9.42 6.51 11.98
CA SER A 126 -10.77 7.05 11.96
C SER A 126 -11.02 8.01 13.15
N LEU A 127 -10.27 7.86 14.23
CA LEU A 127 -10.39 8.79 15.36
C LEU A 127 -9.90 10.17 15.01
N PHE A 128 -9.07 10.29 13.98
CA PHE A 128 -8.54 11.58 13.55
C PHE A 128 -9.22 12.09 12.30
N GLY A 129 -10.38 11.54 11.96
CA GLY A 129 -11.13 12.01 10.80
C GLY A 129 -10.59 11.52 9.47
N VAL A 130 -9.69 10.54 9.48
CA VAL A 130 -9.14 9.96 8.27
C VAL A 130 -9.93 8.71 7.94
N SER A 131 -10.52 8.66 6.75
CA SER A 131 -11.24 7.46 6.34
C SER A 131 -10.26 6.55 5.60
N PRO A 132 -10.01 5.35 6.13
CA PRO A 132 -9.07 4.43 5.45
C PRO A 132 -9.68 3.76 4.24
N ARG A 133 -10.96 4.00 3.95
CA ARG A 133 -11.64 3.31 2.90
C ARG A 133 -12.52 4.27 2.14
N SER A 134 -12.46 4.19 0.82
CA SER A 134 -13.30 5.02 0.00
C SER A 134 -14.75 4.59 0.12
N LYS A 135 -15.62 5.58 0.16
CA LYS A 135 -16.99 5.25 0.34
C LYS A 135 -17.76 5.51 -0.89
N GLU A 136 -17.40 5.47 -1.85
CA GLU A 136 -18.10 5.68 -2.91
C GLU A 136 -19.14 4.97 -3.06
N GLU A 137 -19.80 5.08 -3.04
CA GLU A 137 -20.69 4.32 -3.31
C GLU A 137 -21.66 4.71 -3.62
#